data_73d3401fd2fb77a5724c1ed27d253bcd
#
_entry.id   73d3401fd2fb77a5724c1ed27d253bcd
#
_cell.length_a   1.000
_cell.length_b   1.000
_cell.length_c   1.000
_cell.angle_alpha   90.00
_cell.angle_beta   90.00
_cell.angle_gamma   90.00
#
_symmetry.space_group_name_H-M   'P 1'
#
loop_
_entity.id
_entity.type
_entity.pdbx_description
1 polymer ?
#
loop_
_entity_poly.entity_id
_entity_poly.type
_entity_poly.pdbx_seq_one_letter_code
_entity_poly.pdbx_strand_id
1 'polypeptide(L)'
;HCTSSAASDVYKRQVQDYVLEQLASSYSVLSQDEKKLGVCLIDLGGGTSDVAIFMDDSISHTINIPVGGDHVTNDIARAIQTPTAQAEELKKKYGCASSSLTSEGEKISTPSINGRSDKVFSRQALADVIEHRYAEIFQMIRQRLEINDLSQYLPAGIVLTGGASKIEGISQLGEEIFQVPVRVGKPKGLIGLSDILKNPVYSTSTGLILYGQQVTEEEFVDFAFIREKGLFNKAFKWIQNNF
;
A
#
# COMPACT_ATOMS: atom_id res chain seq x y z
N HIS A 1 20.05 -11.51 6.76
CA HIS A 1 20.14 -11.03 8.15
C HIS A 1 19.72 -9.57 8.21
N CYS A 2 18.70 -9.34 8.96
CA CYS A 2 18.06 -8.04 9.12
C CYS A 2 18.99 -7.02 9.76
N THR A 3 19.30 -5.95 9.04
CA THR A 3 20.08 -4.80 9.53
C THR A 3 19.37 -4.01 10.63
N SER A 4 18.10 -4.35 10.95
CA SER A 4 17.32 -3.66 11.99
C SER A 4 17.79 -3.96 13.41
N SER A 5 18.45 -5.08 13.67
CA SER A 5 18.96 -5.43 15.00
C SER A 5 20.05 -4.46 15.46
N ALA A 6 20.96 -4.03 14.56
CA ALA A 6 22.02 -3.10 14.90
C ALA A 6 21.49 -1.69 15.21
N ALA A 7 20.45 -1.23 14.50
CA ALA A 7 19.82 0.06 14.78
C ALA A 7 19.00 0.04 16.08
N SER A 8 18.35 -1.08 16.42
CA SER A 8 17.61 -1.22 17.67
C SER A 8 18.53 -1.20 18.89
N ASP A 9 19.73 -1.78 18.76
CA ASP A 9 20.71 -1.85 19.84
C ASP A 9 21.27 -0.47 20.20
N VAL A 10 21.55 0.38 19.21
CA VAL A 10 22.01 1.75 19.40
C VAL A 10 21.00 2.60 20.22
N TYR A 11 19.69 2.40 20.01
CA TYR A 11 18.65 3.15 20.71
C TYR A 11 18.03 2.40 21.90
N LYS A 12 18.58 1.24 22.29
CA LYS A 12 18.02 0.36 23.35
C LYS A 12 16.55 -0.02 23.08
N ARG A 13 16.19 -0.18 21.80
CA ARG A 13 14.87 -0.64 21.37
C ARG A 13 14.97 -2.11 20.98
N GLN A 14 13.97 -2.90 21.35
CA GLN A 14 13.89 -4.31 20.97
C GLN A 14 12.90 -4.48 19.83
N VAL A 15 13.22 -5.34 18.88
CA VAL A 15 12.27 -5.80 17.86
C VAL A 15 11.41 -6.85 18.51
N GLN A 16 10.11 -6.59 18.60
CA GLN A 16 9.13 -7.50 19.21
C GLN A 16 8.61 -8.49 18.18
N ASP A 17 8.32 -8.03 16.95
CA ASP A 17 7.78 -8.86 15.90
C ASP A 17 8.13 -8.34 14.50
N TYR A 18 7.90 -9.17 13.48
CA TYR A 18 8.07 -8.87 12.06
C TYR A 18 6.72 -9.01 11.36
N VAL A 19 6.27 -7.95 10.71
CA VAL A 19 4.98 -7.91 10.02
C VAL A 19 5.22 -7.72 8.52
N LEU A 20 4.52 -8.49 7.69
CA LEU A 20 4.50 -8.27 6.25
C LEU A 20 3.93 -6.88 5.95
N GLU A 21 4.55 -6.16 5.02
CA GLU A 21 4.15 -4.80 4.63
C GLU A 21 2.68 -4.74 4.22
N GLN A 22 2.24 -5.71 3.39
CA GLN A 22 0.86 -5.81 2.92
C GLN A 22 -0.13 -6.09 4.06
N LEU A 23 0.28 -6.91 5.04
CA LEU A 23 -0.53 -7.14 6.24
C LEU A 23 -0.67 -5.85 7.04
N ALA A 24 0.42 -5.14 7.28
CA ALA A 24 0.40 -3.86 7.97
C ALA A 24 -0.53 -2.87 7.24
N SER A 25 -0.32 -2.64 5.95
CA SER A 25 -1.14 -1.72 5.14
C SER A 25 -2.64 -2.08 5.22
N SER A 26 -2.98 -3.38 5.28
CA SER A 26 -4.36 -3.84 5.36
C SER A 26 -5.11 -3.33 6.60
N TYR A 27 -4.44 -3.22 7.74
CA TYR A 27 -5.06 -2.72 8.97
C TYR A 27 -5.52 -1.26 8.86
N SER A 28 -4.86 -0.47 8.04
CA SER A 28 -5.18 0.94 7.86
C SER A 28 -6.15 1.23 6.72
N VAL A 29 -6.21 0.38 5.66
CA VAL A 29 -6.92 0.74 4.42
C VAL A 29 -8.09 -0.17 4.07
N LEU A 30 -8.15 -1.40 4.62
CA LEU A 30 -9.24 -2.34 4.38
C LEU A 30 -10.26 -2.29 5.52
N SER A 31 -11.53 -2.53 5.18
CA SER A 31 -12.56 -2.83 6.16
C SER A 31 -12.62 -4.32 6.46
N GLN A 32 -13.21 -4.69 7.59
CA GLN A 32 -13.41 -6.10 7.95
C GLN A 32 -14.31 -6.82 6.94
N ASP A 33 -15.34 -6.13 6.42
CA ASP A 33 -16.22 -6.71 5.41
C ASP A 33 -15.48 -7.02 4.11
N GLU A 34 -14.59 -6.13 3.65
CA GLU A 34 -13.74 -6.39 2.48
C GLU A 34 -12.84 -7.62 2.68
N LYS A 35 -12.20 -7.74 3.85
CA LYS A 35 -11.36 -8.89 4.17
C LYS A 35 -12.12 -10.21 4.23
N LYS A 36 -13.36 -10.19 4.74
CA LYS A 36 -14.23 -11.38 4.80
C LYS A 36 -14.76 -11.78 3.44
N LEU A 37 -15.22 -10.81 2.64
CA LEU A 37 -15.79 -11.06 1.33
C LEU A 37 -14.76 -11.53 0.30
N GLY A 38 -13.54 -11.10 0.42
CA GLY A 38 -12.46 -11.32 -0.55
C GLY A 38 -12.09 -10.04 -1.29
N VAL A 39 -10.85 -9.58 -1.08
CA VAL A 39 -10.30 -8.33 -1.64
C VAL A 39 -8.83 -8.51 -2.00
N CYS A 40 -8.43 -7.87 -3.08
CA CYS A 40 -7.02 -7.71 -3.43
C CYS A 40 -6.52 -6.35 -2.98
N LEU A 41 -5.50 -6.33 -2.12
CA LEU A 41 -4.75 -5.12 -1.76
C LEU A 41 -3.49 -5.04 -2.62
N ILE A 42 -3.29 -3.91 -3.28
CA ILE A 42 -2.09 -3.62 -4.06
C ILE A 42 -1.41 -2.39 -3.46
N ASP A 43 -0.23 -2.57 -2.87
CA ASP A 43 0.61 -1.49 -2.38
C ASP A 43 1.60 -1.09 -3.48
N LEU A 44 1.37 0.08 -4.08
CA LEU A 44 2.18 0.63 -5.16
C LEU A 44 3.29 1.51 -4.56
N GLY A 45 4.44 0.90 -4.31
CA GLY A 45 5.63 1.56 -3.82
C GLY A 45 6.44 2.28 -4.91
N GLY A 46 7.65 2.73 -4.56
CA GLY A 46 8.59 3.30 -5.52
C GLY A 46 9.22 2.24 -6.42
N GLY A 47 9.83 1.21 -5.83
CA GLY A 47 10.54 0.14 -6.54
C GLY A 47 9.74 -1.11 -6.79
N THR A 48 8.72 -1.40 -5.98
CA THR A 48 7.91 -2.62 -6.00
C THR A 48 6.43 -2.33 -6.02
N SER A 49 5.67 -3.32 -6.44
CA SER A 49 4.22 -3.40 -6.26
C SER A 49 3.89 -4.69 -5.53
N ASP A 50 3.40 -4.55 -4.32
CA ASP A 50 3.17 -5.65 -3.40
C ASP A 50 1.68 -5.96 -3.32
N VAL A 51 1.31 -7.21 -3.62
CA VAL A 51 -0.08 -7.66 -3.73
C VAL A 51 -0.37 -8.64 -2.62
N ALA A 52 -1.49 -8.46 -1.92
CA ALA A 52 -2.02 -9.44 -0.98
C ALA A 52 -3.50 -9.67 -1.24
N ILE A 53 -3.92 -10.92 -1.19
CA ILE A 53 -5.31 -11.33 -1.31
C ILE A 53 -5.79 -11.77 0.06
N PHE A 54 -6.86 -11.12 0.51
CA PHE A 54 -7.55 -11.43 1.76
C PHE A 54 -8.83 -12.16 1.45
N MET A 55 -9.12 -13.19 2.24
CA MET A 55 -10.35 -13.98 2.22
C MET A 55 -10.59 -14.56 3.62
N ASP A 56 -11.84 -14.59 4.05
CA ASP A 56 -12.20 -15.08 5.38
C ASP A 56 -11.36 -14.43 6.51
N ASP A 57 -11.13 -13.11 6.39
CA ASP A 57 -10.38 -12.28 7.34
C ASP A 57 -8.87 -12.58 7.44
N SER A 58 -8.33 -13.39 6.53
CA SER A 58 -6.94 -13.84 6.53
C SER A 58 -6.25 -13.56 5.19
N ILE A 59 -4.93 -13.43 5.19
CA ILE A 59 -4.14 -13.41 3.97
C ILE A 59 -4.14 -14.81 3.37
N SER A 60 -4.65 -14.93 2.15
CA SER A 60 -4.61 -16.16 1.37
C SER A 60 -3.36 -16.27 0.50
N HIS A 61 -3.01 -15.20 -0.21
CA HIS A 61 -1.87 -15.18 -1.14
C HIS A 61 -1.15 -13.84 -1.10
N THR A 62 0.15 -13.88 -1.40
CA THR A 62 0.96 -12.68 -1.62
C THR A 62 1.76 -12.79 -2.91
N ILE A 63 1.89 -11.69 -3.62
CA ILE A 63 2.67 -11.59 -4.86
C ILE A 63 3.51 -10.32 -4.76
N ASN A 64 4.77 -10.40 -5.14
CA ASN A 64 5.66 -9.25 -5.28
C ASN A 64 6.03 -9.06 -6.74
N ILE A 65 5.94 -7.83 -7.22
CA ILE A 65 6.34 -7.42 -8.56
C ILE A 65 7.42 -6.34 -8.43
N PRO A 66 8.65 -6.55 -8.96
CA PRO A 66 9.76 -5.63 -8.80
C PRO A 66 9.66 -4.42 -9.75
N VAL A 67 8.47 -3.83 -9.85
CA VAL A 67 8.17 -2.63 -10.65
C VAL A 67 7.26 -1.71 -9.84
N GLY A 68 7.53 -0.42 -9.84
CA GLY A 68 6.75 0.57 -9.09
C GLY A 68 6.90 1.97 -9.67
N GLY A 69 6.60 2.99 -8.88
CA GLY A 69 6.55 4.40 -9.28
C GLY A 69 7.86 4.98 -9.83
N ASP A 70 9.02 4.45 -9.46
CA ASP A 70 10.32 4.88 -9.96
C ASP A 70 10.51 4.49 -11.43
N HIS A 71 9.89 3.38 -11.87
CA HIS A 71 9.90 2.99 -13.28
C HIS A 71 9.11 3.98 -14.13
N VAL A 72 7.96 4.47 -13.62
CA VAL A 72 7.20 5.57 -14.26
C VAL A 72 8.05 6.82 -14.37
N THR A 73 8.75 7.22 -13.31
CA THR A 73 9.66 8.37 -13.29
C THR A 73 10.77 8.22 -14.33
N ASN A 74 11.37 7.05 -14.41
CA ASN A 74 12.44 6.76 -15.39
C ASN A 74 11.93 6.83 -16.83
N ASP A 75 10.71 6.36 -17.09
CA ASP A 75 10.11 6.45 -18.43
C ASP A 75 9.82 7.91 -18.81
N ILE A 76 9.31 8.71 -17.88
CA ILE A 76 9.14 10.16 -18.09
C ILE A 76 10.49 10.81 -18.40
N ALA A 77 11.51 10.51 -17.59
CA ALA A 77 12.85 11.08 -17.78
C ALA A 77 13.42 10.78 -19.18
N ARG A 78 13.22 9.55 -19.67
CA ARG A 78 13.65 9.10 -21.00
C ARG A 78 12.83 9.72 -22.11
N ALA A 79 11.50 9.69 -22.01
CA ALA A 79 10.60 10.20 -23.05
C ALA A 79 10.78 11.72 -23.25
N ILE A 80 10.85 12.47 -22.16
CA ILE A 80 10.97 13.92 -22.17
C ILE A 80 12.43 14.38 -22.23
N GLN A 81 13.39 13.51 -21.95
CA GLN A 81 14.84 13.82 -21.85
C GLN A 81 15.11 14.90 -20.81
N THR A 82 14.58 14.74 -19.61
CA THR A 82 14.75 15.63 -18.46
C THR A 82 15.47 14.88 -17.32
N PRO A 83 16.11 15.56 -16.37
CA PRO A 83 16.68 14.90 -15.20
C PRO A 83 15.63 14.14 -14.41
N THR A 84 16.01 13.00 -13.81
CA THR A 84 15.08 12.12 -13.05
C THR A 84 14.36 12.87 -11.93
N ALA A 85 15.04 13.78 -11.23
CA ALA A 85 14.41 14.60 -10.20
C ALA A 85 13.29 15.48 -10.75
N GLN A 86 13.49 16.06 -11.94
CA GLN A 86 12.46 16.85 -12.62
C GLN A 86 11.32 15.98 -13.14
N ALA A 87 11.62 14.77 -13.64
CA ALA A 87 10.62 13.80 -14.05
C ALA A 87 9.70 13.40 -12.87
N GLU A 88 10.26 13.23 -11.68
CA GLU A 88 9.50 12.93 -10.46
C GLU A 88 8.59 14.10 -10.06
N GLU A 89 9.08 15.34 -10.14
CA GLU A 89 8.26 16.53 -9.89
C GLU A 89 7.12 16.68 -10.93
N LEU A 90 7.40 16.41 -12.21
CA LEU A 90 6.39 16.40 -13.26
C LEU A 90 5.31 15.34 -12.99
N LYS A 91 5.72 14.13 -12.64
CA LYS A 91 4.81 13.04 -12.27
C LYS A 91 3.90 13.43 -11.11
N LYS A 92 4.46 13.99 -10.03
CA LYS A 92 3.70 14.39 -8.85
C LYS A 92 2.73 15.54 -9.12
N LYS A 93 3.13 16.50 -9.94
CA LYS A 93 2.38 17.74 -10.13
C LYS A 93 1.34 17.66 -11.26
N TYR A 94 1.68 16.97 -12.35
CA TYR A 94 0.89 16.97 -13.58
C TYR A 94 0.50 15.57 -14.05
N GLY A 95 0.97 14.52 -13.35
CA GLY A 95 0.76 13.15 -13.76
C GLY A 95 -0.70 12.75 -13.73
N CYS A 96 -1.09 11.99 -14.77
CA CYS A 96 -2.38 11.33 -14.88
C CYS A 96 -2.17 9.95 -15.49
N ALA A 97 -2.83 8.93 -14.93
CA ALA A 97 -2.79 7.55 -15.41
C ALA A 97 -3.87 7.26 -16.47
N SER A 98 -4.54 8.29 -16.98
CA SER A 98 -5.48 8.20 -18.09
C SER A 98 -5.36 9.43 -18.96
N SER A 99 -4.87 9.27 -20.17
CA SER A 99 -4.68 10.36 -21.12
C SER A 99 -5.99 11.01 -21.54
N SER A 100 -7.09 10.25 -21.50
CA SER A 100 -8.44 10.76 -21.79
C SER A 100 -8.94 11.82 -20.79
N LEU A 101 -8.38 11.86 -19.59
CA LEU A 101 -8.69 12.87 -18.55
C LEU A 101 -7.91 14.17 -18.73
N THR A 102 -7.02 14.24 -19.72
CA THR A 102 -6.14 15.39 -19.97
C THR A 102 -6.44 16.02 -21.33
N SER A 103 -5.95 17.24 -21.56
CA SER A 103 -6.10 17.91 -22.85
C SER A 103 -4.76 18.30 -23.47
N GLU A 104 -4.68 18.30 -24.82
CA GLU A 104 -3.51 18.77 -25.56
C GLU A 104 -3.22 20.26 -25.34
N GLY A 105 -4.23 21.05 -25.00
CA GLY A 105 -4.12 22.48 -24.76
C GLY A 105 -3.33 22.87 -23.51
N GLU A 106 -3.21 21.94 -22.54
CA GLU A 106 -2.46 22.15 -21.30
C GLU A 106 -0.97 21.91 -21.52
N LYS A 107 -0.19 23.00 -21.62
CA LYS A 107 1.25 22.94 -21.87
C LYS A 107 2.06 22.96 -20.59
N ILE A 108 3.07 22.10 -20.52
CA ILE A 108 4.03 21.97 -19.42
C ILE A 108 5.41 22.33 -19.95
N SER A 109 6.18 23.11 -19.18
CA SER A 109 7.59 23.41 -19.47
C SER A 109 8.49 22.74 -18.43
N THR A 110 9.62 22.20 -18.86
CA THR A 110 10.62 21.57 -18.01
C THR A 110 12.03 21.83 -18.51
N PRO A 111 13.00 21.97 -17.61
CA PRO A 111 14.41 22.06 -17.99
C PRO A 111 14.86 20.82 -18.77
N SER A 112 15.64 21.04 -19.81
CA SER A 112 16.25 19.97 -20.58
C SER A 112 17.60 19.55 -19.99
N ILE A 113 18.01 18.31 -20.25
CA ILE A 113 19.38 17.83 -19.93
C ILE A 113 20.41 18.64 -20.73
N ASN A 114 21.57 18.90 -20.11
CA ASN A 114 22.75 19.53 -20.74
C ASN A 114 22.59 21.01 -21.17
N GLY A 115 21.82 21.81 -20.42
CA GLY A 115 21.75 23.25 -20.65
C GLY A 115 21.09 23.67 -21.96
N ARG A 116 20.34 22.76 -22.62
CA ARG A 116 19.50 23.10 -23.75
C ARG A 116 18.29 23.93 -23.29
N SER A 117 17.64 24.61 -24.22
CA SER A 117 16.39 25.33 -23.94
C SER A 117 15.34 24.41 -23.29
N ASP A 118 14.50 24.99 -22.45
CA ASP A 118 13.37 24.32 -21.84
C ASP A 118 12.51 23.62 -22.88
N LYS A 119 12.05 22.45 -22.57
CA LYS A 119 11.12 21.69 -23.40
C LYS A 119 9.69 22.03 -23.02
N VAL A 120 8.85 22.23 -24.03
CA VAL A 120 7.41 22.44 -23.89
C VAL A 120 6.69 21.25 -24.54
N PHE A 121 5.78 20.61 -23.80
CA PHE A 121 4.97 19.50 -24.27
C PHE A 121 3.57 19.57 -23.66
N SER A 122 2.62 18.78 -24.15
CA SER A 122 1.26 18.74 -23.60
C SER A 122 1.19 17.85 -22.34
N ARG A 123 0.27 18.16 -21.43
CA ARG A 123 -0.04 17.27 -20.29
C ARG A 123 -0.48 15.89 -20.76
N GLN A 124 -1.21 15.83 -21.88
CA GLN A 124 -1.63 14.59 -22.48
C GLN A 124 -0.44 13.69 -22.87
N ALA A 125 0.60 14.24 -23.51
CA ALA A 125 1.81 13.48 -23.82
C ALA A 125 2.53 12.93 -22.59
N LEU A 126 2.49 13.65 -21.46
CA LEU A 126 2.97 13.13 -20.20
C LEU A 126 2.08 11.99 -19.67
N ALA A 127 0.76 12.17 -19.74
CA ALA A 127 -0.21 11.17 -19.31
C ALA A 127 -0.09 9.90 -20.14
N ASP A 128 0.12 9.96 -21.44
CA ASP A 128 0.34 8.80 -22.31
C ASP A 128 1.51 7.92 -21.82
N VAL A 129 2.64 8.54 -21.48
CA VAL A 129 3.81 7.80 -20.94
C VAL A 129 3.48 7.13 -19.61
N ILE A 130 2.79 7.84 -18.73
CA ILE A 130 2.42 7.38 -17.39
C ILE A 130 1.41 6.23 -17.48
N GLU A 131 0.36 6.40 -18.27
CA GLU A 131 -0.70 5.42 -18.51
C GLU A 131 -0.12 4.08 -19.00
N HIS A 132 0.77 4.12 -20.01
CA HIS A 132 1.40 2.92 -20.54
C HIS A 132 2.14 2.12 -19.47
N ARG A 133 2.90 2.79 -18.60
CA ARG A 133 3.65 2.09 -17.54
C ARG A 133 2.72 1.53 -16.45
N TYR A 134 1.71 2.28 -16.01
CA TYR A 134 0.76 1.73 -15.04
C TYR A 134 -0.08 0.60 -15.63
N ALA A 135 -0.46 0.70 -16.92
CA ALA A 135 -1.14 -0.38 -17.61
C ALA A 135 -0.28 -1.66 -17.64
N GLU A 136 1.01 -1.54 -17.92
CA GLU A 136 1.94 -2.67 -17.87
C GLU A 136 2.02 -3.30 -16.47
N ILE A 137 2.15 -2.48 -15.41
CA ILE A 137 2.16 -2.96 -14.02
C ILE A 137 0.87 -3.72 -13.72
N PHE A 138 -0.29 -3.16 -14.05
CA PHE A 138 -1.59 -3.78 -13.78
C PHE A 138 -1.80 -5.05 -14.61
N GLN A 139 -1.34 -5.09 -15.85
CA GLN A 139 -1.37 -6.30 -16.67
C GLN A 139 -0.50 -7.43 -16.10
N MET A 140 0.70 -7.10 -15.59
CA MET A 140 1.54 -8.08 -14.89
C MET A 140 0.86 -8.63 -13.64
N ILE A 141 0.22 -7.77 -12.84
CA ILE A 141 -0.54 -8.19 -11.66
C ILE A 141 -1.71 -9.08 -12.09
N ARG A 142 -2.52 -8.63 -13.06
CA ARG A 142 -3.65 -9.40 -13.59
C ARG A 142 -3.22 -10.78 -14.05
N GLN A 143 -2.15 -10.88 -14.82
CA GLN A 143 -1.61 -12.17 -15.29
C GLN A 143 -1.25 -13.08 -14.11
N ARG A 144 -0.65 -12.54 -13.04
CA ARG A 144 -0.34 -13.34 -11.85
C ARG A 144 -1.58 -13.80 -11.09
N LEU A 145 -2.63 -12.99 -11.05
CA LEU A 145 -3.92 -13.38 -10.47
C LEU A 145 -4.59 -14.48 -11.27
N GLU A 146 -4.55 -14.40 -12.61
CA GLU A 146 -5.14 -15.40 -13.52
C GLU A 146 -4.39 -16.75 -13.45
N ILE A 147 -3.05 -16.74 -13.49
CA ILE A 147 -2.23 -17.97 -13.42
C ILE A 147 -2.47 -18.76 -12.12
N ASN A 148 -2.79 -18.07 -11.04
CA ASN A 148 -3.04 -18.69 -9.73
C ASN A 148 -4.53 -18.87 -9.42
N ASP A 149 -5.42 -18.69 -10.38
CA ASP A 149 -6.89 -18.80 -10.24
C ASP A 149 -7.46 -17.89 -9.13
N LEU A 150 -6.82 -16.73 -8.87
CA LEU A 150 -7.16 -15.86 -7.75
C LEU A 150 -8.24 -14.82 -8.09
N SER A 151 -8.52 -14.60 -9.36
CA SER A 151 -9.49 -13.58 -9.82
C SER A 151 -10.92 -13.84 -9.30
N GLN A 152 -11.28 -15.09 -9.03
CA GLN A 152 -12.58 -15.47 -8.48
C GLN A 152 -12.76 -15.11 -6.99
N TYR A 153 -11.70 -14.77 -6.29
CA TYR A 153 -11.71 -14.44 -4.85
C TYR A 153 -11.74 -12.94 -4.56
N LEU A 154 -12.20 -12.12 -5.52
CA LEU A 154 -12.18 -10.67 -5.43
C LEU A 154 -13.59 -10.02 -5.48
N PRO A 155 -14.62 -10.53 -4.78
CA PRO A 155 -15.95 -9.93 -4.81
C PRO A 155 -15.97 -8.48 -4.31
N ALA A 156 -15.08 -8.10 -3.38
CA ALA A 156 -14.93 -6.74 -2.90
C ALA A 156 -14.01 -5.88 -3.80
N GLY A 157 -13.49 -6.45 -4.89
CA GLY A 157 -12.66 -5.76 -5.86
C GLY A 157 -11.21 -5.56 -5.40
N ILE A 158 -10.62 -4.45 -5.84
CA ILE A 158 -9.19 -4.12 -5.61
C ILE A 158 -9.06 -2.81 -4.86
N VAL A 159 -8.15 -2.79 -3.89
CA VAL A 159 -7.77 -1.58 -3.15
C VAL A 159 -6.31 -1.26 -3.46
N LEU A 160 -6.09 -0.09 -4.06
CA LEU A 160 -4.75 0.44 -4.33
C LEU A 160 -4.29 1.29 -3.14
N THR A 161 -3.06 1.14 -2.72
CA THR A 161 -2.44 2.00 -1.70
C THR A 161 -0.98 2.27 -2.03
N GLY A 162 -0.23 2.91 -1.13
CA GLY A 162 1.15 3.30 -1.39
C GLY A 162 1.30 4.64 -2.11
N GLY A 163 2.52 5.13 -2.18
CA GLY A 163 2.81 6.46 -2.71
C GLY A 163 2.45 6.64 -4.18
N ALA A 164 2.65 5.60 -5.00
CA ALA A 164 2.40 5.62 -6.43
C ALA A 164 0.92 5.49 -6.79
N SER A 165 0.05 5.10 -5.83
CA SER A 165 -1.41 5.05 -6.03
C SER A 165 -2.11 6.41 -6.05
N LYS A 166 -1.38 7.49 -5.78
CA LYS A 166 -1.93 8.86 -5.68
C LYS A 166 -2.18 9.54 -7.02
N ILE A 167 -1.75 8.94 -8.10
CA ILE A 167 -1.85 9.56 -9.42
C ILE A 167 -3.30 9.65 -9.86
N GLU A 168 -3.66 10.75 -10.48
CA GLU A 168 -5.00 10.97 -11.03
C GLU A 168 -5.33 9.88 -12.08
N GLY A 169 -6.57 9.40 -12.12
CA GLY A 169 -7.03 8.43 -13.12
C GLY A 169 -6.64 6.97 -12.83
N ILE A 170 -5.87 6.67 -11.77
CA ILE A 170 -5.36 5.31 -11.54
C ILE A 170 -6.45 4.28 -11.25
N SER A 171 -7.54 4.68 -10.56
CA SER A 171 -8.66 3.78 -10.28
C SER A 171 -9.40 3.41 -11.56
N GLN A 172 -9.63 4.38 -12.44
CA GLN A 172 -10.27 4.15 -13.75
C GLN A 172 -9.46 3.20 -14.62
N LEU A 173 -8.14 3.44 -14.72
CA LEU A 173 -7.23 2.52 -15.43
C LEU A 173 -7.24 1.11 -14.82
N GLY A 174 -7.27 1.03 -13.49
CA GLY A 174 -7.38 -0.25 -12.78
C GLY A 174 -8.68 -0.97 -13.10
N GLU A 175 -9.82 -0.29 -13.05
CA GLU A 175 -11.13 -0.87 -13.39
C GLU A 175 -11.17 -1.36 -14.84
N GLU A 176 -10.58 -0.61 -15.76
CA GLU A 176 -10.49 -0.99 -17.17
C GLU A 176 -9.68 -2.29 -17.36
N ILE A 177 -8.56 -2.42 -16.65
CA ILE A 177 -7.68 -3.58 -16.82
C ILE A 177 -8.18 -4.80 -16.05
N PHE A 178 -8.53 -4.63 -14.78
CA PHE A 178 -8.93 -5.76 -13.91
C PHE A 178 -10.38 -6.20 -14.08
N GLN A 179 -11.25 -5.36 -14.65
CA GLN A 179 -12.69 -5.63 -14.85
C GLN A 179 -13.43 -5.89 -13.53
N VAL A 180 -12.96 -5.31 -12.43
CA VAL A 180 -13.57 -5.32 -11.09
C VAL A 180 -13.49 -3.90 -10.50
N PRO A 181 -14.31 -3.56 -9.50
CA PRO A 181 -14.23 -2.26 -8.84
C PRO A 181 -12.84 -2.00 -8.24
N VAL A 182 -12.31 -0.79 -8.46
CA VAL A 182 -11.00 -0.38 -7.95
C VAL A 182 -11.12 0.95 -7.20
N ARG A 183 -10.58 1.00 -5.99
CA ARG A 183 -10.53 2.23 -5.19
C ARG A 183 -9.13 2.50 -4.64
N VAL A 184 -8.82 3.75 -4.36
CA VAL A 184 -7.62 4.12 -3.60
C VAL A 184 -7.94 4.06 -2.11
N GLY A 185 -7.22 3.20 -1.39
CA GLY A 185 -7.26 3.07 0.05
C GLY A 185 -6.47 4.19 0.73
N LYS A 186 -7.12 4.89 1.64
CA LYS A 186 -6.49 5.91 2.49
C LYS A 186 -6.48 5.41 3.93
N PRO A 187 -5.38 5.61 4.68
CA PRO A 187 -5.30 5.19 6.07
C PRO A 187 -6.43 5.76 6.92
N LYS A 188 -6.95 4.92 7.81
CA LYS A 188 -8.02 5.22 8.77
C LYS A 188 -7.60 4.68 10.15
N GLY A 189 -8.35 5.05 11.19
CA GLY A 189 -8.24 4.43 12.53
C GLY A 189 -7.35 5.16 13.53
N LEU A 190 -6.54 6.13 13.13
CA LEU A 190 -5.79 6.95 14.08
C LEU A 190 -6.46 8.31 14.30
N ILE A 191 -6.47 8.75 15.56
CA ILE A 191 -6.94 10.08 15.99
C ILE A 191 -5.73 11.00 16.13
N GLY A 192 -5.82 12.25 15.67
CA GLY A 192 -4.74 13.24 15.81
C GLY A 192 -4.40 13.92 14.49
N LEU A 193 -3.21 13.70 13.93
CA LEU A 193 -2.72 14.32 12.69
C LEU A 193 -3.47 13.82 11.42
N SER A 194 -4.80 13.84 11.47
CA SER A 194 -5.70 13.13 10.55
C SER A 194 -5.48 13.47 9.07
N ASP A 195 -5.16 14.70 8.73
CA ASP A 195 -5.06 15.10 7.32
C ASP A 195 -3.75 14.64 6.68
N ILE A 196 -2.67 14.61 7.44
CA ILE A 196 -1.38 14.06 6.97
C ILE A 196 -1.48 12.54 6.83
N LEU A 197 -2.08 11.88 7.83
CA LEU A 197 -2.18 10.41 7.88
C LEU A 197 -3.15 9.83 6.85
N LYS A 198 -4.09 10.61 6.31
CA LYS A 198 -4.99 10.16 5.21
C LYS A 198 -4.27 9.94 3.86
N ASN A 199 -2.97 10.22 3.78
CA ASN A 199 -2.19 10.03 2.58
C ASN A 199 -1.77 8.55 2.44
N PRO A 200 -2.04 7.88 1.30
CA PRO A 200 -1.66 6.48 1.07
C PRO A 200 -0.18 6.16 1.28
N VAL A 201 0.70 7.14 1.21
CA VAL A 201 2.14 7.01 1.55
C VAL A 201 2.35 6.45 2.97
N TYR A 202 1.42 6.69 3.89
CA TYR A 202 1.52 6.31 5.29
C TYR A 202 0.71 5.04 5.64
N SER A 203 0.21 4.31 4.64
CA SER A 203 -0.65 3.14 4.89
C SER A 203 0.05 2.08 5.74
N THR A 204 1.26 1.71 5.39
CA THR A 204 2.06 0.71 6.12
C THR A 204 2.38 1.18 7.54
N SER A 205 2.88 2.41 7.70
CA SER A 205 3.24 2.93 9.03
C SER A 205 2.03 3.11 9.94
N THR A 206 0.91 3.58 9.42
CA THR A 206 -0.36 3.66 10.16
C THR A 206 -0.85 2.26 10.53
N GLY A 207 -0.78 1.32 9.60
CA GLY A 207 -1.16 -0.06 9.82
C GLY A 207 -0.31 -0.77 10.88
N LEU A 208 1.00 -0.52 10.92
CA LEU A 208 1.88 -1.05 11.98
C LEU A 208 1.48 -0.54 13.36
N ILE A 209 1.07 0.72 13.50
CA ILE A 209 0.60 1.26 14.77
C ILE A 209 -0.70 0.55 15.20
N LEU A 210 -1.64 0.39 14.26
CA LEU A 210 -2.92 -0.29 14.54
C LEU A 210 -2.72 -1.78 14.89
N TYR A 211 -1.84 -2.46 14.15
CA TYR A 211 -1.45 -3.85 14.45
C TYR A 211 -0.84 -3.98 15.85
N GLY A 212 0.12 -3.12 16.18
CA GLY A 212 0.75 -3.14 17.51
C GLY A 212 -0.25 -2.87 18.65
N GLN A 213 -1.23 -1.99 18.43
CA GLN A 213 -2.30 -1.75 19.39
C GLN A 213 -3.16 -2.99 19.60
N GLN A 214 -3.57 -3.67 18.53
CA GLN A 214 -4.39 -4.87 18.60
C GLN A 214 -3.67 -6.02 19.33
N VAL A 215 -2.41 -6.29 18.98
CA VAL A 215 -1.60 -7.34 19.62
C VAL A 215 -1.44 -7.07 21.11
N THR A 216 -1.19 -5.80 21.48
CA THR A 216 -1.06 -5.41 22.89
C THR A 216 -2.37 -5.61 23.65
N GLU A 217 -3.51 -5.29 23.04
CA GLU A 217 -4.83 -5.52 23.66
C GLU A 217 -5.13 -7.03 23.85
N GLU A 218 -4.80 -7.87 22.87
CA GLU A 218 -4.96 -9.32 22.97
C GLU A 218 -4.06 -9.93 24.05
N GLU A 219 -2.80 -9.52 24.15
CA GLU A 219 -1.89 -9.94 25.22
C GLU A 219 -2.39 -9.53 26.61
N PHE A 220 -2.95 -8.32 26.74
CA PHE A 220 -3.54 -7.87 28.01
C PHE A 220 -4.75 -8.69 28.42
N VAL A 221 -5.61 -9.07 27.47
CA VAL A 221 -6.80 -9.92 27.72
C VAL A 221 -6.36 -11.31 28.15
N ASP A 222 -5.38 -11.91 27.48
CA ASP A 222 -4.85 -13.22 27.84
C ASP A 222 -4.19 -13.19 29.24
N PHE A 223 -3.44 -12.15 29.55
CA PHE A 223 -2.81 -12.00 30.87
C PHE A 223 -3.86 -11.82 31.97
N ALA A 224 -4.92 -11.06 31.73
CA ALA A 224 -6.03 -10.89 32.65
C ALA A 224 -6.76 -12.22 32.89
N PHE A 225 -7.03 -12.99 31.83
CA PHE A 225 -7.70 -14.27 31.89
C PHE A 225 -6.87 -15.34 32.63
N ILE A 226 -5.56 -15.38 32.39
CA ILE A 226 -4.62 -16.27 33.12
C ILE A 226 -4.55 -15.88 34.58
N ARG A 227 -4.57 -14.59 34.93
CA ARG A 227 -4.55 -14.09 36.31
C ARG A 227 -5.84 -14.44 37.04
N GLU A 228 -6.99 -14.36 36.40
CA GLU A 228 -8.27 -14.76 37.00
C GLU A 228 -8.31 -16.26 37.23
N LYS A 229 -7.94 -17.11 36.26
CA LYS A 229 -7.85 -18.57 36.47
C LYS A 229 -6.88 -18.95 37.56
N GLY A 230 -5.76 -18.24 37.66
CA GLY A 230 -4.77 -18.48 38.74
C GLY A 230 -5.29 -18.14 40.13
N LEU A 231 -6.11 -17.10 40.27
CA LEU A 231 -6.78 -16.71 41.51
C LEU A 231 -7.90 -17.68 41.88
N PHE A 232 -8.73 -18.10 40.94
CA PHE A 232 -9.79 -19.11 41.16
C PHE A 232 -9.21 -20.45 41.57
N ASN A 233 -8.13 -20.92 40.95
CA ASN A 233 -7.47 -22.18 41.33
C ASN A 233 -6.82 -22.10 42.74
N LYS A 234 -6.28 -20.94 43.12
CA LYS A 234 -5.76 -20.74 44.48
C LYS A 234 -6.89 -20.69 45.52
N ALA A 235 -8.00 -20.05 45.22
CA ALA A 235 -9.16 -19.98 46.09
C ALA A 235 -9.81 -21.39 46.24
N PHE A 236 -9.93 -22.13 45.15
CA PHE A 236 -10.48 -23.49 45.16
C PHE A 236 -9.61 -24.49 45.95
N LYS A 237 -8.27 -24.42 45.80
CA LYS A 237 -7.33 -25.23 46.59
C LYS A 237 -7.35 -24.83 48.06
N TRP A 238 -7.53 -23.54 48.37
CA TRP A 238 -7.63 -23.10 49.78
C TRP A 238 -8.90 -23.61 50.45
N ILE A 239 -10.04 -23.60 49.72
CA ILE A 239 -11.32 -24.19 50.24
C ILE A 239 -11.19 -25.69 50.44
N GLN A 240 -10.60 -26.46 49.48
CA GLN A 240 -10.40 -27.90 49.62
C GLN A 240 -9.47 -28.31 50.77
N ASN A 241 -8.55 -27.44 51.17
CA ASN A 241 -7.60 -27.73 52.23
C ASN A 241 -8.07 -27.27 53.62
N ASN A 242 -9.17 -26.49 53.71
CA ASN A 242 -9.65 -25.92 54.98
C ASN A 242 -11.10 -26.34 55.34
N PHE A 243 -11.72 -27.16 54.51
CA PHE A 243 -13.02 -27.79 54.74
C PHE A 243 -12.98 -29.26 54.31
#